data_0b4bc7fafc074c720e5c2f5a073bed94
#
_entry.id   0b4bc7fafc074c720e5c2f5a073bed94
#
_cell.length_a   1.000
_cell.length_b   1.000
_cell.length_c   1.000
_cell.angle_alpha   90.00
_cell.angle_beta   90.00
_cell.angle_gamma   90.00
#
_symmetry.space_group_name_H-M   'P 1'
#
loop_
_entity.id
_entity.type
_entity.pdbx_description
1 polymer ?
#
loop_
_entity_poly.entity_id
_entity_poly.type
_entity_poly.pdbx_seq_one_letter_code
_entity_poly.pdbx_strand_id
1 'polypeptide(L)' 'MLKICVDIGGTKTIVGLINEDLKIIDSKKFETNKVDPTAQFNEILKIAKQYV' A
#
# COMPACT_ATOMS: atom_id res chain seq x y z
N MET A 1 16.74 -5.59 -4.91
CA MET A 1 15.94 -4.39 -5.11
C MET A 1 14.58 -4.52 -4.42
N LEU A 2 14.22 -3.53 -3.64
CA LEU A 2 12.93 -3.56 -2.96
C LEU A 2 11.81 -3.05 -3.85
N LYS A 3 10.63 -3.61 -3.69
CA LYS A 3 9.46 -3.22 -4.48
C LYS A 3 8.30 -2.92 -3.57
N ILE A 4 7.47 -1.97 -3.99
CA ILE A 4 6.26 -1.62 -3.28
C ILE A 4 5.09 -2.29 -3.99
N CYS A 5 4.26 -2.97 -3.22
CA CYS A 5 3.11 -3.70 -3.71
C CYS A 5 1.84 -3.09 -3.13
N VAL A 6 0.83 -2.87 -3.97
CA VAL A 6 -0.44 -2.32 -3.52
C VAL A 6 -1.56 -3.27 -3.89
N ASP A 7 -2.38 -3.62 -2.91
CA ASP A 7 -3.55 -4.47 -3.10
C ASP A 7 -4.79 -3.72 -2.63
N ILE A 8 -5.63 -3.32 -3.57
CA ILE A 8 -6.85 -2.56 -3.27
C ILE A 8 -8.04 -3.50 -3.31
N GLY A 9 -8.57 -3.80 -2.13
CA GLY A 9 -9.78 -4.62 -2.02
C GLY A 9 -11.02 -3.76 -1.83
N GLY A 10 -12.17 -4.40 -1.79
CA GLY A 10 -13.44 -3.71 -1.60
C GLY A 10 -13.59 -3.03 -0.25
N THR A 11 -12.97 -3.56 0.78
CA THR A 11 -13.06 -3.01 2.14
C THR A 11 -11.72 -2.56 2.68
N LYS A 12 -10.63 -3.19 2.27
CA LYS A 12 -9.30 -2.92 2.80
C LYS A 12 -8.30 -2.72 1.68
N THR A 13 -7.35 -1.82 1.91
CA THR A 13 -6.23 -1.59 1.01
C THR A 13 -4.95 -1.91 1.77
N ILE A 14 -4.05 -2.66 1.14
CA ILE A 14 -2.78 -3.05 1.75
C ILE A 14 -1.65 -2.52 0.89
N VAL A 15 -0.69 -1.84 1.53
CA VAL A 15 0.54 -1.39 0.88
C VAL A 15 1.68 -2.15 1.53
N GLY A 16 2.42 -2.89 0.75
CA GLY A 16 3.49 -3.74 1.25
C GLY A 16 4.83 -3.46 0.61
N LEU A 17 5.88 -3.81 1.34
CA LEU A 17 7.26 -3.75 0.87
C LEU A 17 7.76 -5.18 0.73
N ILE A 18 8.22 -5.52 -0.47
CA ILE A 18 8.74 -6.87 -0.74
C ILE A 18 10.19 -6.80 -1.19
N ASN A 19 10.93 -7.86 -0.88
CA ASN A 19 12.32 -7.96 -1.29
C ASN A 19 12.49 -8.77 -2.59
N GLU A 20 13.73 -9.03 -2.98
CA GLU A 20 14.06 -9.75 -4.21
C GLU A 20 13.54 -11.19 -4.20
N ASP A 21 13.38 -11.78 -3.04
CA ASP A 21 12.88 -13.14 -2.89
C ASP A 21 11.35 -13.18 -2.86
N LEU A 22 10.69 -12.07 -3.15
CA LEU A 22 9.23 -11.92 -3.13
C LEU A 22 8.63 -12.14 -1.76
N LYS A 23 9.40 -11.85 -0.71
CA LYS A 23 8.91 -11.93 0.67
C LYS A 23 8.50 -10.57 1.16
N ILE A 24 7.37 -10.53 1.89
CA ILE A 24 6.87 -9.30 2.48
C ILE A 24 7.74 -8.95 3.67
N ILE A 25 8.41 -7.78 3.59
CA ILE A 25 9.26 -7.27 4.68
C ILE A 25 8.42 -6.48 5.67
N ASP A 26 7.50 -5.67 5.15
CA ASP A 26 6.61 -4.85 5.96
C ASP A 26 5.34 -4.59 5.18
N SER A 27 4.27 -4.27 5.87
CA SER A 27 3.02 -3.92 5.20
C SER A 27 2.17 -3.05 6.13
N LYS A 28 1.32 -2.23 5.51
CA LYS A 28 0.33 -1.43 6.23
C LYS A 28 -1.01 -1.60 5.55
N LYS A 29 -2.03 -1.68 6.38
CA LYS A 29 -3.40 -1.90 5.92
C LYS A 29 -4.28 -0.78 6.42
N PHE A 30 -5.17 -0.31 5.56
CA PHE A 30 -6.15 0.70 5.94
C PHE A 30 -7.46 0.44 5.21
N GLU A 31 -8.53 1.07 5.71
CA GLU A 31 -9.85 0.94 5.11
C GLU A 31 -9.89 1.62 3.74
N THR A 32 -10.43 0.92 2.74
CA THR A 32 -10.56 1.48 1.40
C THR A 32 -11.54 2.65 1.42
N ASN A 33 -11.10 3.81 0.92
CA ASN A 33 -11.96 4.97 0.80
C ASN A 33 -12.73 4.88 -0.52
N LYS A 34 -14.01 4.55 -0.43
CA LYS A 34 -14.87 4.37 -1.59
C LYS A 34 -15.52 5.67 -2.04
N VAL A 35 -15.43 6.71 -1.24
CA VAL A 35 -16.12 7.98 -1.48
C VAL A 35 -15.21 8.96 -2.21
N ASP A 36 -13.93 8.99 -1.84
CA ASP A 36 -12.97 9.96 -2.39
C ASP A 36 -11.75 9.24 -2.95
N PRO A 37 -11.69 9.05 -4.29
CA PRO A 37 -10.53 8.39 -4.91
C PRO A 37 -9.22 9.13 -4.71
N THR A 38 -9.28 10.47 -4.61
CA THR A 38 -8.07 11.27 -4.39
C THR A 38 -7.50 11.02 -2.99
N ALA A 39 -8.36 10.95 -1.98
CA ALA A 39 -7.91 10.64 -0.63
C ALA A 39 -7.36 9.22 -0.55
N GLN A 40 -7.96 8.28 -1.26
CA GLN A 40 -7.48 6.90 -1.33
C GLN A 40 -6.06 6.86 -1.90
N PHE A 41 -5.85 7.54 -3.02
CA PHE A 41 -4.56 7.57 -3.68
C PHE A 41 -3.50 8.26 -2.81
N ASN A 42 -3.86 9.37 -2.16
CA ASN A 42 -2.95 10.10 -1.29
C ASN A 42 -2.51 9.26 -0.09
N GLU A 43 -3.39 8.44 0.45
CA GLU A 43 -3.05 7.55 1.55
C GLU A 43 -2.06 6.48 1.11
N ILE A 44 -2.25 5.93 -0.08
CA ILE A 44 -1.30 4.97 -0.66
C ILE A 44 0.07 5.62 -0.83
N LEU A 45 0.11 6.82 -1.38
CA LEU A 45 1.37 7.55 -1.58
C LEU A 45 2.06 7.85 -0.24
N LYS A 46 1.30 8.22 0.77
CA LYS A 46 1.84 8.52 2.09
C LYS A 46 2.56 7.31 2.67
N ILE A 47 1.94 6.14 2.56
CA ILE A 47 2.55 4.91 3.05
C ILE A 47 3.74 4.51 2.20
N ALA A 48 3.61 4.61 0.88
CA ALA A 48 4.70 4.27 -0.03
C ALA A 48 5.95 5.11 0.22
N LYS A 49 5.76 6.39 0.53
CA LYS A 49 6.88 7.28 0.82
C LYS A 49 7.64 6.90 2.09
N GLN A 50 7.00 6.19 3.00
CA GLN A 50 7.67 5.72 4.21
C GLN A 50 8.65 4.58 3.91
N TYR A 51 8.50 3.94 2.76
CA TYR A 51 9.36 2.82 2.35
C TYR A 51 10.50 3.25 1.43
N VAL A 52 10.59 4.50 1.10
CA VAL A 52 11.59 4.99 0.13
C VAL A 52 12.71 5.76 0.84
#